data_db15c0c3e26354942c9c17a26eb072e0
#
_entry.id   db15c0c3e26354942c9c17a26eb072e0
#
_cell.length_a   1.000
_cell.length_b   1.000
_cell.length_c   1.000
_cell.angle_alpha   90.00
_cell.angle_beta   90.00
_cell.angle_gamma   90.00
#
_symmetry.space_group_name_H-M   'P 1'
#
loop_
_entity.id
_entity.type
_entity.pdbx_description
1 polymer ?
#
loop_
_entity_poly.entity_id
_entity_poly.type
_entity_poly.pdbx_seq_one_letter_code
_entity_poly.pdbx_strand_id
1 'polypeptide(L)'
;LQTFAARAKRIIRGTDILYRLGGDEFVIIMPGTSLRTGYGIAEEIRAATASETFALTPGGREILVTVSAGLAESADDSQSGLLRRADMALYRSKQDGRDRVSVDCAGTAVQERMAGCL
;
A
#
# COMPACT_ATOMS: atom_id res chain seq x y z
N LEU A 1 14.60 -0.95 5.65
CA LEU A 1 13.65 0.06 5.16
C LEU A 1 14.07 0.64 3.82
N GLN A 2 15.35 0.91 3.63
CA GLN A 2 15.84 1.36 2.32
C GLN A 2 15.63 0.30 1.25
N THR A 3 15.78 -0.96 1.60
CA THR A 3 15.53 -2.08 0.68
C THR A 3 14.07 -2.16 0.27
N PHE A 4 13.14 -1.94 1.21
CA PHE A 4 11.72 -1.89 0.90
C PHE A 4 11.44 -0.74 -0.08
N ALA A 5 11.95 0.46 0.20
CA ALA A 5 11.75 1.62 -0.66
C ALA A 5 12.30 1.37 -2.07
N ALA A 6 13.47 0.74 -2.18
CA ALA A 6 14.07 0.42 -3.47
C ALA A 6 13.21 -0.59 -4.25
N ARG A 7 12.67 -1.59 -3.57
CA ARG A 7 11.78 -2.58 -4.19
C ARG A 7 10.46 -1.95 -4.66
N ALA A 8 9.86 -1.13 -3.81
CA ALA A 8 8.62 -0.43 -4.14
C ALA A 8 8.83 0.51 -5.35
N LYS A 9 9.95 1.21 -5.39
CA LYS A 9 10.26 2.12 -6.51
C LYS A 9 10.41 1.43 -7.85
N ARG A 10 10.79 0.15 -7.86
CA ARG A 10 10.86 -0.62 -9.10
C ARG A 10 9.49 -1.01 -9.63
N ILE A 11 8.49 -1.03 -8.76
CA ILE A 11 7.12 -1.46 -9.09
C ILE A 11 6.26 -0.27 -9.47
N ILE A 12 6.37 0.85 -8.74
CA ILE A 12 5.57 2.03 -9.02
C ILE A 12 5.99 2.69 -10.33
N ARG A 13 5.11 3.52 -10.89
CA ARG A 13 5.37 4.20 -12.15
C ARG A 13 6.14 5.48 -11.92
N GLY A 14 6.73 6.03 -13.00
CA GLY A 14 7.50 7.27 -12.92
C GLY A 14 6.71 8.49 -12.43
N THR A 15 5.38 8.47 -12.60
CA THR A 15 4.49 9.52 -12.12
C THR A 15 4.08 9.34 -10.66
N ASP A 16 4.34 8.18 -10.08
CA ASP A 16 3.98 7.88 -8.69
C ASP A 16 5.07 8.39 -7.75
N ILE A 17 4.67 8.76 -6.55
CA ILE A 17 5.58 9.37 -5.58
C ILE A 17 5.54 8.54 -4.30
N LEU A 18 6.72 8.13 -3.85
CA LEU A 18 6.89 7.40 -2.60
C LEU A 18 7.47 8.33 -1.55
N TYR A 19 6.81 8.42 -0.40
CA TYR A 19 7.34 9.14 0.76
C TYR A 19 7.47 8.22 1.95
N ARG A 20 8.41 8.48 2.81
CA ARG A 20 8.46 7.89 4.13
C ARG A 20 7.91 8.89 5.13
N LEU A 21 6.85 8.51 5.87
CA LEU A 21 6.28 9.38 6.91
C LEU A 21 7.09 9.33 8.20
N GLY A 22 7.74 8.22 8.46
CA GLY A 22 8.53 8.02 9.67
C GLY A 22 8.45 6.56 10.11
N GLY A 23 9.41 6.10 10.91
CA GLY A 23 9.43 4.72 11.34
C GLY A 23 9.40 3.77 10.14
N ASP A 24 8.42 2.92 10.10
CA ASP A 24 8.18 1.96 9.02
C ASP A 24 6.92 2.29 8.20
N GLU A 25 6.47 3.53 8.23
CA GLU A 25 5.29 3.96 7.48
C GLU A 25 5.69 4.69 6.20
N PHE A 26 5.05 4.29 5.08
CA PHE A 26 5.26 4.87 3.76
C PHE A 26 3.92 5.26 3.15
N VAL A 27 3.95 6.26 2.29
CA VAL A 27 2.79 6.68 1.50
C VAL A 27 3.19 6.68 0.04
N ILE A 28 2.32 6.17 -0.82
CA ILE A 28 2.50 6.24 -2.27
C ILE A 28 1.34 7.03 -2.83
N ILE A 29 1.66 8.09 -3.54
CA ILE A 29 0.67 8.89 -4.26
C ILE A 29 0.72 8.47 -5.72
N MET A 30 -0.44 8.10 -6.26
CA MET A 30 -0.59 7.60 -7.63
C MET A 30 -1.54 8.51 -8.41
N PRO A 31 -1.02 9.60 -9.01
CA PRO A 31 -1.86 10.55 -9.73
C PRO A 31 -2.57 9.90 -10.92
N GLY A 32 -3.81 10.33 -11.16
CA GLY A 32 -4.59 9.87 -12.32
C GLY A 32 -4.85 8.37 -12.35
N THR A 33 -4.87 7.71 -11.20
CA THR A 33 -4.92 6.26 -11.10
C THR A 33 -6.25 5.84 -10.51
N SER A 34 -6.92 4.88 -11.15
CA SER A 34 -8.14 4.29 -10.61
C SER A 34 -7.83 3.43 -9.41
N LEU A 35 -8.84 3.21 -8.58
CA LEU A 35 -8.69 2.34 -7.40
C LEU A 35 -8.27 0.93 -7.80
N ARG A 36 -8.83 0.41 -8.89
CA ARG A 36 -8.48 -0.94 -9.38
C ARG A 36 -7.01 -1.03 -9.78
N THR A 37 -6.50 -0.06 -10.51
CA THR A 37 -5.08 -0.04 -10.91
C THR A 37 -4.18 0.15 -9.69
N GLY A 38 -4.56 1.05 -8.79
CA GLY A 38 -3.83 1.26 -7.54
C GLY A 38 -3.78 0.01 -6.68
N TYR A 39 -4.88 -0.72 -6.61
CA TYR A 39 -4.92 -2.01 -5.90
C TYR A 39 -3.93 -3.01 -6.48
N GLY A 40 -3.89 -3.11 -7.81
CA GLY A 40 -2.94 -4.01 -8.48
C GLY A 40 -1.49 -3.66 -8.15
N ILE A 41 -1.15 -2.38 -8.13
CA ILE A 41 0.20 -1.92 -7.78
C ILE A 41 0.51 -2.24 -6.30
N ALA A 42 -0.42 -1.95 -5.41
CA ALA A 42 -0.24 -2.23 -3.98
C ALA A 42 -0.09 -3.73 -3.72
N GLU A 43 -0.88 -4.56 -4.39
CA GLU A 43 -0.81 -6.01 -4.26
C GLU A 43 0.51 -6.56 -4.80
N GLU A 44 1.02 -5.99 -5.90
CA GLU A 44 2.33 -6.36 -6.43
C GLU A 44 3.45 -6.06 -5.45
N ILE A 45 3.39 -4.89 -4.81
CA ILE A 45 4.37 -4.51 -3.78
C ILE A 45 4.28 -5.47 -2.58
N ARG A 46 3.06 -5.77 -2.14
CA ARG A 46 2.85 -6.69 -1.02
C ARG A 46 3.42 -8.07 -1.33
N ALA A 47 3.08 -8.62 -2.50
CA ALA A 47 3.51 -9.96 -2.91
C ALA A 47 5.03 -10.02 -3.07
N ALA A 48 5.63 -9.01 -3.68
CA ALA A 48 7.08 -8.96 -3.86
C ALA A 48 7.80 -8.88 -2.51
N THR A 49 7.25 -8.10 -1.57
CA THR A 49 7.83 -7.99 -0.23
C THR A 49 7.78 -9.32 0.51
N ALA A 50 6.66 -10.03 0.43
CA ALA A 50 6.49 -11.32 1.13
C ALA A 50 7.34 -12.44 0.52
N SER A 51 7.73 -12.33 -0.75
CA SER A 51 8.43 -13.40 -1.45
C SER A 51 9.95 -13.28 -1.46
N GLU A 52 10.49 -12.15 -1.02
CA GLU A 52 11.93 -11.89 -1.06
C GLU A 52 12.45 -11.61 0.35
N THR A 53 13.62 -12.17 0.69
CA THR A 53 14.23 -11.93 1.99
C THR A 53 14.87 -10.54 2.07
N PHE A 54 14.99 -10.04 3.29
CA PHE A 54 15.68 -8.79 3.61
C PHE A 54 16.88 -9.13 4.49
N ALA A 55 18.04 -8.55 4.17
CA ALA A 55 19.21 -8.67 5.03
C ALA A 55 19.10 -7.63 6.15
N LEU A 56 19.27 -8.07 7.40
CA LEU A 56 19.30 -7.17 8.56
C LEU A 56 20.56 -6.33 8.56
N THR A 57 21.69 -6.93 8.16
CA THR A 57 22.97 -6.24 7.99
C THR A 57 23.63 -6.80 6.72
N PRO A 58 24.53 -6.06 6.08
CA PRO A 58 25.25 -6.57 4.92
C PRO A 58 25.99 -7.88 5.25
N GLY A 59 25.68 -8.93 4.47
CA GLY A 59 26.25 -10.27 4.70
C GLY A 59 25.73 -11.00 5.92
N GLY A 60 24.74 -10.44 6.61
CA GLY A 60 24.18 -11.01 7.81
C GLY A 60 22.92 -11.84 7.57
N ARG A 61 22.16 -12.02 8.64
CA ARG A 61 20.93 -12.83 8.63
C ARG A 61 19.87 -12.22 7.74
N GLU A 62 19.25 -13.05 6.90
CA GLU A 62 18.11 -12.67 6.08
C GLU A 62 16.80 -13.07 6.75
N ILE A 63 15.78 -12.22 6.60
CA ILE A 63 14.44 -12.48 7.14
C ILE A 63 13.41 -12.22 6.06
N LEU A 64 12.24 -12.85 6.21
CA LEU A 64 11.06 -12.52 5.43
C LEU A 64 10.23 -11.52 6.23
N VAL A 65 9.75 -10.49 5.54
CA VAL A 65 8.84 -9.51 6.13
C VAL A 65 7.61 -9.38 5.24
N THR A 66 6.52 -8.95 5.83
CA THR A 66 5.30 -8.67 5.10
C THR A 66 4.94 -7.19 5.24
N VAL A 67 4.09 -6.72 4.37
CA VAL A 67 3.58 -5.36 4.42
C VAL A 67 2.05 -5.38 4.45
N SER A 68 1.48 -4.50 5.25
CA SER A 68 0.05 -4.24 5.27
C SER A 68 -0.18 -2.89 4.60
N ALA A 69 -1.20 -2.77 3.82
CA ALA A 69 -1.49 -1.54 3.09
C ALA A 69 -2.96 -1.15 3.18
N GLY A 70 -3.20 0.14 3.11
CA GLY A 70 -4.53 0.70 2.96
C GLY A 70 -4.55 1.59 1.73
N LEU A 71 -5.60 1.50 0.96
CA LEU A 71 -5.75 2.20 -0.31
C LEU A 71 -7.04 2.99 -0.33
N ALA A 72 -6.97 4.23 -0.79
CA ALA A 72 -8.15 5.07 -0.98
C ALA A 72 -7.99 5.86 -2.28
N GLU A 73 -9.11 6.07 -2.97
CA GLU A 73 -9.16 6.90 -4.16
C GLU A 73 -9.70 8.28 -3.79
N SER A 74 -9.14 9.33 -4.37
CA SER A 74 -9.61 10.68 -4.07
C SER A 74 -11.05 10.89 -4.54
N ALA A 75 -11.80 11.61 -3.73
CA ALA A 75 -13.16 12.02 -4.01
C ALA A 75 -13.23 13.53 -3.77
N ASP A 76 -14.35 14.03 -3.25
CA ASP A 76 -14.50 15.45 -2.94
C ASP A 76 -13.91 15.79 -1.55
N ASP A 77 -12.79 15.19 -1.20
CA ASP A 77 -12.19 15.42 0.12
C ASP A 77 -10.84 16.13 -0.02
N SER A 78 -10.39 16.69 1.10
CA SER A 78 -9.07 17.29 1.22
C SER A 78 -7.99 16.23 1.20
N GLN A 79 -6.72 16.64 1.06
CA GLN A 79 -5.58 15.73 1.16
C GLN A 79 -5.56 14.99 2.50
N SER A 80 -5.84 15.70 3.59
CA SER A 80 -5.87 15.08 4.91
C SER A 80 -7.01 14.08 5.05
N GLY A 81 -8.16 14.36 4.45
CA GLY A 81 -9.30 13.45 4.43
C GLY A 81 -9.00 12.18 3.64
N LEU A 82 -8.35 12.32 2.49
CA LEU A 82 -7.94 11.18 1.68
C LEU A 82 -6.94 10.30 2.43
N LEU A 83 -5.93 10.91 3.02
CA LEU A 83 -4.92 10.17 3.77
C LEU A 83 -5.55 9.44 4.96
N ARG A 84 -6.51 10.08 5.64
CA ARG A 84 -7.21 9.45 6.76
C ARG A 84 -8.00 8.22 6.31
N ARG A 85 -8.66 8.28 5.14
CA ARG A 85 -9.39 7.13 4.61
C ARG A 85 -8.45 5.96 4.28
N ALA A 86 -7.29 6.27 3.69
CA ALA A 86 -6.28 5.25 3.44
C ALA A 86 -5.74 4.66 4.75
N ASP A 87 -5.53 5.49 5.76
CA ASP A 87 -5.05 5.06 7.06
C ASP A 87 -6.06 4.17 7.79
N MET A 88 -7.35 4.47 7.67
CA MET A 88 -8.40 3.61 8.22
C MET A 88 -8.44 2.25 7.51
N ALA A 89 -8.22 2.23 6.20
CA ALA A 89 -8.11 0.98 5.46
C ALA A 89 -6.87 0.19 5.89
N LEU A 90 -5.76 0.87 6.14
CA LEU A 90 -4.55 0.24 6.67
C LEU A 90 -4.81 -0.38 8.04
N TYR A 91 -5.53 0.31 8.90
CA TYR A 91 -5.90 -0.24 10.20
C TYR A 91 -6.67 -1.55 10.05
N ARG A 92 -7.61 -1.62 9.09
CA ARG A 92 -8.34 -2.86 8.83
C ARG A 92 -7.41 -3.97 8.36
N SER A 93 -6.43 -3.68 7.51
CA SER A 93 -5.45 -4.68 7.09
C SER A 93 -4.72 -5.27 8.29
N LYS A 94 -4.32 -4.42 9.23
CA LYS A 94 -3.64 -4.87 10.45
C LYS A 94 -4.55 -5.68 11.35
N GLN A 95 -5.82 -5.30 11.47
CA GLN A 95 -6.82 -6.04 12.26
C GLN A 95 -7.15 -7.39 11.66
N ASP A 96 -7.19 -7.48 10.34
CA ASP A 96 -7.60 -8.69 9.62
C ASP A 96 -6.48 -9.71 9.44
N GLY A 97 -5.33 -9.49 10.05
CA GLY A 97 -4.25 -10.47 10.05
C GLY A 97 -2.96 -10.02 9.35
N ARG A 98 -2.88 -8.76 8.94
CA ARG A 98 -1.70 -8.19 8.25
C ARG A 98 -1.45 -8.86 6.89
N ASP A 99 -0.36 -8.55 6.24
CA ASP A 99 0.03 -9.10 4.94
C ASP A 99 -1.11 -9.06 3.94
N ARG A 100 -1.68 -7.87 3.76
CA ARG A 100 -2.81 -7.67 2.85
C ARG A 100 -3.00 -6.20 2.51
N VAL A 101 -3.74 -5.97 1.44
CA VAL A 101 -4.19 -4.65 1.03
C VAL A 101 -5.68 -4.54 1.33
N SER A 102 -6.08 -3.53 2.09
CA SER A 102 -7.48 -3.19 2.30
C SER A 102 -7.80 -1.91 1.57
N VAL A 103 -9.02 -1.81 1.09
CA VAL A 103 -9.47 -0.69 0.27
C VAL A 103 -10.56 0.06 1.00
N ASP A 104 -10.52 1.40 0.92
CA ASP A 104 -11.63 2.21 1.39
C ASP A 104 -12.77 2.12 0.38
N CYS A 105 -13.92 1.64 0.82
CA CYS A 105 -15.08 1.35 -0.01
C CYS A 105 -16.19 2.38 0.16
N ALA A 106 -15.83 3.66 0.14
CA ALA A 106 -16.76 4.74 0.42
C ALA A 106 -17.85 4.92 -0.64
N GLY A 107 -17.71 4.33 -1.84
CA GLY A 107 -18.67 4.48 -2.91
C GLY A 107 -19.16 3.14 -3.46
N THR A 108 -20.45 3.08 -3.85
CA THR A 108 -21.08 1.88 -4.41
C THR A 108 -20.37 1.38 -5.66
N ALA A 109 -19.95 2.30 -6.52
CA ALA A 109 -19.24 1.94 -7.75
C ALA A 109 -17.90 1.25 -7.44
N VAL A 110 -17.26 1.63 -6.33
CA VAL A 110 -16.03 1.00 -5.86
C VAL A 110 -16.33 -0.42 -5.40
N GLN A 111 -17.38 -0.61 -4.62
CA GLN A 111 -17.78 -1.93 -4.13
C GLN A 111 -18.09 -2.91 -5.26
N GLU A 112 -18.73 -2.42 -6.33
CA GLU A 112 -19.00 -3.24 -7.50
C GLU A 112 -17.73 -3.67 -8.23
N ARG A 113 -16.69 -2.82 -8.23
CA ARG A 113 -15.43 -3.10 -8.93
C ARG A 113 -14.47 -3.95 -8.13
N MET A 114 -14.58 -3.91 -6.80
CA MET A 114 -13.65 -4.55 -5.89
C MET A 114 -14.37 -5.61 -5.09
N ALA A 115 -14.43 -6.81 -5.64
CA ALA A 115 -15.03 -7.95 -4.94
C ALA A 115 -14.32 -8.15 -3.59
N GLY A 116 -15.07 -8.22 -2.50
CA GLY A 116 -14.53 -8.31 -1.15
C GLY A 116 -14.47 -6.98 -0.42
N CYS A 117 -14.82 -5.90 -1.06
CA CYS A 117 -14.97 -4.58 -0.47
C CYS A 117 -16.38 -4.48 0.11
N LEU A 118 -16.57 -4.99 1.29
CA LEU A 118 -17.92 -5.08 1.90
C LEU A 118 -18.06 -4.20 3.13
#